data_c7bd23813a67fe11377400f7e4c58eb8
#
_entry.id   c7bd23813a67fe11377400f7e4c58eb8
#
_cell.length_a   1.000
_cell.length_b   1.000
_cell.length_c   1.000
_cell.angle_alpha   90.00
_cell.angle_beta   90.00
_cell.angle_gamma   90.00
#
_symmetry.space_group_name_H-M   'P 1'
#
loop_
_entity.id
_entity.type
_entity.pdbx_description
1 polymer ?
#
loop_
_entity_poly.entity_id
_entity_poly.type
_entity_poly.pdbx_seq_one_letter_code
_entity_poly.pdbx_strand_id
1 'polypeptide(L)'
;LLVAEIVSCTFTLTLLLLAVLQFDKLRNGDFGFEHDRIVYTYVKTPLGNISSVCNAVASLPEVDAAGASLEVPLWGYSGMPCIDENSKELLFSCRWLLCNEGFIPAMRMHLVGGRNFTPSSNPLEAIVNETYVRMRGWTPEQALGHQITDDSSPGAPLYTIVGVVKDFRTVVATGEVEPIVFHPFSYF
;
A
#
# COMPACT_ATOMS: atom_id res chain seq x y z
N LEU A 1 16.33 40.60 32.16
CA LEU A 1 14.93 40.33 31.77
C LEU A 1 14.75 40.40 30.28
N LEU A 2 14.98 41.56 29.63
CA LEU A 2 14.80 41.79 28.19
C LEU A 2 15.51 40.77 27.28
N VAL A 3 16.76 40.41 27.60
CA VAL A 3 17.53 39.43 26.82
C VAL A 3 16.87 38.04 26.90
N ALA A 4 16.38 37.63 28.07
CA ALA A 4 15.71 36.34 28.24
C ALA A 4 14.38 36.29 27.45
N GLU A 5 13.66 37.40 27.42
CA GLU A 5 12.41 37.53 26.66
C GLU A 5 12.66 37.44 25.16
N ILE A 6 13.68 38.13 24.63
CA ILE A 6 14.07 38.07 23.21
C ILE A 6 14.47 36.64 22.83
N VAL A 7 15.30 35.99 23.65
CA VAL A 7 15.73 34.60 23.39
C VAL A 7 14.53 33.67 23.38
N SER A 8 13.62 33.79 24.37
CA SER A 8 12.41 32.96 24.41
C SER A 8 11.50 33.18 23.21
N CYS A 9 11.25 34.43 22.83
CA CYS A 9 10.45 34.77 21.67
C CYS A 9 11.06 34.20 20.35
N THR A 10 12.37 34.39 20.17
CA THR A 10 13.07 33.90 18.99
C THR A 10 13.02 32.36 18.91
N PHE A 11 13.23 31.68 20.03
CA PHE A 11 13.13 30.23 20.12
C PHE A 11 11.72 29.73 19.75
N THR A 12 10.68 30.36 20.36
CA THR A 12 9.28 29.98 20.07
C THR A 12 8.91 30.21 18.60
N LEU A 13 9.32 31.35 18.03
CA LEU A 13 9.08 31.63 16.61
C LEU A 13 9.79 30.64 15.70
N THR A 14 11.02 30.26 16.04
CA THR A 14 11.76 29.24 15.27
C THR A 14 11.06 27.88 15.32
N LEU A 15 10.62 27.46 16.50
CA LEU A 15 9.85 26.21 16.64
C LEU A 15 8.54 26.24 15.84
N LEU A 16 7.82 27.36 15.88
CA LEU A 16 6.59 27.53 15.12
C LEU A 16 6.85 27.45 13.61
N LEU A 17 7.89 28.12 13.13
CA LEU A 17 8.28 28.08 11.74
C LEU A 17 8.65 26.65 11.30
N LEU A 18 9.44 25.94 12.09
CA LEU A 18 9.81 24.55 11.83
C LEU A 18 8.57 23.65 11.78
N ALA A 19 7.63 23.83 12.72
CA ALA A 19 6.37 23.08 12.72
C ALA A 19 5.55 23.34 11.46
N VAL A 20 5.41 24.60 11.04
CA VAL A 20 4.68 24.94 9.80
C VAL A 20 5.35 24.32 8.58
N LEU A 21 6.66 24.39 8.46
CA LEU A 21 7.41 23.78 7.34
C LEU A 21 7.27 22.24 7.33
N GLN A 22 7.27 21.60 8.50
CA GLN A 22 7.05 20.18 8.62
C GLN A 22 5.62 19.79 8.22
N PHE A 23 4.62 20.53 8.67
CA PHE A 23 3.22 20.31 8.28
C PHE A 23 3.01 20.48 6.79
N ASP A 24 3.61 21.49 6.17
CA ASP A 24 3.52 21.70 4.73
C ASP A 24 4.15 20.55 3.95
N LYS A 25 5.32 20.08 4.38
CA LYS A 25 5.99 18.91 3.81
C LYS A 25 5.17 17.63 3.97
N LEU A 26 4.49 17.45 5.11
CA LEU A 26 3.62 16.29 5.34
C LEU A 26 2.35 16.36 4.49
N ARG A 27 1.76 17.54 4.34
CA ARG A 27 0.52 17.73 3.58
C ARG A 27 0.72 17.65 2.07
N ASN A 28 1.82 18.21 1.56
CA ASN A 28 2.11 18.31 0.13
C ASN A 28 3.13 17.25 -0.33
N GLY A 29 3.45 16.26 0.51
CA GLY A 29 4.37 15.18 0.17
C GLY A 29 3.80 14.31 -0.95
N ASP A 30 4.67 13.84 -1.86
CA ASP A 30 4.30 12.80 -2.82
C ASP A 30 4.14 11.47 -2.07
N PHE A 31 2.90 10.99 -1.98
CA PHE A 31 2.58 9.70 -1.36
C PHE A 31 2.70 8.53 -2.35
N GLY A 32 2.93 8.79 -3.64
CA GLY A 32 2.94 7.78 -4.68
C GLY A 32 1.55 7.35 -5.15
N PHE A 33 0.49 7.99 -4.64
CA PHE A 33 -0.89 7.86 -5.09
C PHE A 33 -1.62 9.20 -4.96
N GLU A 34 -2.69 9.39 -5.73
CA GLU A 34 -3.51 10.61 -5.64
C GLU A 34 -4.47 10.52 -4.45
N HIS A 35 -4.36 11.45 -3.50
CA HIS A 35 -5.19 11.47 -2.28
C HIS A 35 -6.27 12.56 -2.28
N ASP A 36 -6.16 13.58 -3.14
CA ASP A 36 -7.00 14.78 -3.08
C ASP A 36 -8.47 14.54 -3.48
N ARG A 37 -8.76 13.43 -4.17
CA ARG A 37 -10.11 13.11 -4.67
C ARG A 37 -10.56 11.72 -4.27
N ILE A 38 -9.99 11.14 -3.21
CA ILE A 38 -10.38 9.84 -2.70
C ILE A 38 -11.40 10.03 -1.58
N VAL A 39 -12.56 9.41 -1.75
CA VAL A 39 -13.56 9.28 -0.71
C VAL A 39 -13.60 7.82 -0.27
N TYR A 40 -13.54 7.56 1.02
CA TYR A 40 -13.66 6.19 1.54
C TYR A 40 -14.80 6.07 2.56
N THR A 41 -15.36 4.88 2.63
CA THR A 41 -16.39 4.53 3.62
C THR A 41 -16.25 3.07 4.02
N TYR A 42 -16.72 2.74 5.21
CA TYR A 42 -16.78 1.36 5.67
C TYR A 42 -18.09 0.72 5.25
N VAL A 43 -17.98 -0.42 4.57
CA VAL A 43 -19.15 -1.18 4.11
C VAL A 43 -19.21 -2.51 4.86
N LYS A 44 -20.30 -2.78 5.54
CA LYS A 44 -20.57 -4.07 6.16
C LYS A 44 -21.30 -4.98 5.16
N THR A 45 -20.55 -5.70 4.36
CA THR A 45 -21.09 -6.66 3.38
C THR A 45 -20.19 -7.90 3.34
N PRO A 46 -20.74 -9.08 3.00
CA PRO A 46 -19.92 -10.24 2.69
C PRO A 46 -18.95 -9.94 1.56
N LEU A 47 -17.70 -10.43 1.65
CA LEU A 47 -16.64 -10.16 0.65
C LEU A 47 -17.06 -10.53 -0.78
N GLY A 48 -17.86 -11.62 -0.94
CA GLY A 48 -18.37 -12.02 -2.25
C GLY A 48 -19.29 -10.99 -2.94
N ASN A 49 -19.85 -10.02 -2.21
CA ASN A 49 -20.72 -8.98 -2.75
C ASN A 49 -19.98 -7.65 -3.00
N ILE A 50 -18.71 -7.54 -2.58
CA ILE A 50 -17.99 -6.27 -2.60
C ILE A 50 -17.77 -5.74 -4.02
N SER A 51 -17.47 -6.61 -4.99
CA SER A 51 -17.31 -6.22 -6.39
C SER A 51 -18.60 -5.64 -6.97
N SER A 52 -19.76 -6.18 -6.60
CA SER A 52 -21.06 -5.62 -7.02
C SER A 52 -21.29 -4.22 -6.45
N VAL A 53 -20.90 -3.98 -5.20
CA VAL A 53 -20.95 -2.64 -4.58
C VAL A 53 -20.01 -1.68 -5.29
N CYS A 54 -18.76 -2.08 -5.52
CA CYS A 54 -17.80 -1.26 -6.25
C CYS A 54 -18.28 -0.92 -7.67
N ASN A 55 -18.84 -1.89 -8.40
CA ASN A 55 -19.40 -1.67 -9.73
C ASN A 55 -20.58 -0.70 -9.72
N ALA A 56 -21.48 -0.81 -8.72
CA ALA A 56 -22.58 0.13 -8.55
C ALA A 56 -22.09 1.56 -8.28
N VAL A 57 -21.07 1.72 -7.46
CA VAL A 57 -20.45 3.03 -7.19
C VAL A 57 -19.72 3.56 -8.43
N ALA A 58 -18.97 2.72 -9.13
CA ALA A 58 -18.24 3.09 -10.34
C ALA A 58 -19.18 3.46 -11.52
N SER A 59 -20.48 3.10 -11.46
CA SER A 59 -21.45 3.50 -12.48
C SER A 59 -21.98 4.93 -12.30
N LEU A 60 -21.65 5.61 -11.20
CA LEU A 60 -22.01 7.02 -10.99
C LEU A 60 -21.18 7.94 -11.87
N PRO A 61 -21.79 8.97 -12.49
CA PRO A 61 -21.09 9.85 -13.45
C PRO A 61 -19.93 10.63 -12.86
N GLU A 62 -19.93 10.84 -11.54
CA GLU A 62 -18.91 11.59 -10.81
C GLU A 62 -17.76 10.72 -10.30
N VAL A 63 -17.81 9.40 -10.54
CA VAL A 63 -16.84 8.42 -10.03
C VAL A 63 -15.99 7.87 -11.16
N ASP A 64 -14.71 8.17 -11.16
CA ASP A 64 -13.75 7.68 -12.15
C ASP A 64 -13.43 6.19 -11.95
N ALA A 65 -13.31 5.76 -10.70
CA ALA A 65 -13.04 4.37 -10.33
C ALA A 65 -13.50 4.08 -8.91
N ALA A 66 -13.84 2.83 -8.62
CA ALA A 66 -14.19 2.37 -7.27
C ALA A 66 -13.46 1.06 -6.98
N GLY A 67 -12.90 0.98 -5.80
CA GLY A 67 -12.19 -0.20 -5.32
C GLY A 67 -12.45 -0.44 -3.84
N ALA A 68 -12.12 -1.62 -3.39
CA ALA A 68 -12.26 -2.01 -1.99
C ALA A 68 -10.99 -2.67 -1.46
N SER A 69 -10.70 -2.43 -0.19
CA SER A 69 -9.63 -3.10 0.54
C SER A 69 -10.07 -3.35 1.99
N LEU A 70 -9.44 -4.29 2.66
CA LEU A 70 -9.69 -4.50 4.09
C LEU A 70 -9.08 -3.39 4.95
N GLU A 71 -8.01 -2.78 4.49
CA GLU A 71 -7.28 -1.74 5.20
C GLU A 71 -7.15 -0.50 4.32
N VAL A 72 -7.18 0.66 4.94
CA VAL A 72 -7.03 1.94 4.22
C VAL A 72 -5.57 2.37 4.28
N PRO A 73 -4.96 2.76 3.15
CA PRO A 73 -3.63 3.37 3.16
C PRO A 73 -3.52 4.50 4.18
N LEU A 74 -2.37 4.63 4.85
CA LEU A 74 -2.07 5.61 5.90
C LEU A 74 -2.69 5.34 7.28
N TRP A 75 -3.57 4.34 7.46
CA TRP A 75 -4.23 4.07 8.75
C TRP A 75 -3.71 2.83 9.49
N GLY A 76 -2.74 2.16 8.91
CA GLY A 76 -2.11 0.96 9.43
C GLY A 76 -2.33 -0.23 8.51
N TYR A 77 -1.43 -1.18 8.63
CA TYR A 77 -1.43 -2.42 7.88
C TYR A 77 -1.00 -3.55 8.79
N SER A 78 -1.53 -4.72 8.55
CA SER A 78 -1.01 -5.94 9.15
C SER A 78 0.38 -6.22 8.62
N GLY A 79 1.32 -6.54 9.51
CA GLY A 79 2.65 -6.99 9.11
C GLY A 79 2.63 -8.50 8.89
N MET A 80 3.31 -8.94 7.83
CA MET A 80 3.51 -10.36 7.54
C MET A 80 4.99 -10.64 7.29
N PRO A 81 5.47 -11.84 7.62
CA PRO A 81 6.82 -12.24 7.27
C PRO A 81 6.92 -12.49 5.76
N CYS A 82 8.03 -12.10 5.16
CA CYS A 82 8.45 -12.57 3.85
C CYS A 82 9.43 -13.72 4.10
N ILE A 83 9.03 -14.91 3.71
CA ILE A 83 9.78 -16.15 3.92
C ILE A 83 10.40 -16.58 2.58
N ASP A 84 11.64 -17.04 2.62
CA ASP A 84 12.26 -17.65 1.45
C ASP A 84 11.56 -18.97 1.11
N GLU A 85 11.13 -19.11 -0.12
CA GLU A 85 10.34 -20.24 -0.57
C GLU A 85 11.11 -21.59 -0.53
N ASN A 86 12.45 -21.54 -0.54
CA ASN A 86 13.32 -22.71 -0.54
C ASN A 86 13.91 -23.00 0.84
N SER A 87 14.60 -22.02 1.45
CA SER A 87 15.26 -22.19 2.75
C SER A 87 14.30 -22.15 3.93
N LYS A 88 13.09 -21.61 3.72
CA LYS A 88 12.09 -21.35 4.78
C LYS A 88 12.56 -20.37 5.86
N GLU A 89 13.58 -19.60 5.58
CA GLU A 89 14.10 -18.56 6.46
C GLU A 89 13.33 -17.24 6.28
N LEU A 90 13.21 -16.51 7.40
CA LEU A 90 12.67 -15.15 7.38
C LEU A 90 13.64 -14.20 6.67
N LEU A 91 13.21 -13.57 5.59
CA LEU A 91 14.01 -12.57 4.88
C LEU A 91 13.80 -11.17 5.47
N PHE A 92 12.55 -10.74 5.57
CA PHE A 92 12.15 -9.45 6.15
C PHE A 92 10.65 -9.46 6.48
N SER A 93 10.18 -8.41 7.14
CA SER A 93 8.74 -8.19 7.33
C SER A 93 8.21 -7.28 6.23
N CYS A 94 7.04 -7.58 5.70
CA CYS A 94 6.34 -6.78 4.72
C CYS A 94 4.94 -6.40 5.22
N ARG A 95 4.33 -5.41 4.58
CA ARG A 95 2.92 -5.07 4.77
C ARG A 95 2.07 -5.93 3.87
N TRP A 96 0.87 -6.22 4.32
CA TRP A 96 -0.07 -7.06 3.63
C TRP A 96 -1.40 -6.35 3.47
N LEU A 97 -2.00 -6.45 2.30
CA LEU A 97 -3.25 -5.78 1.99
C LEU A 97 -4.11 -6.64 1.06
N LEU A 98 -5.34 -6.89 1.48
CA LEU A 98 -6.36 -7.52 0.65
C LEU A 98 -7.16 -6.47 -0.08
N CYS A 99 -7.29 -6.63 -1.39
CA CYS A 99 -8.05 -5.70 -2.21
C CYS A 99 -8.72 -6.39 -3.40
N ASN A 100 -9.69 -5.69 -4.00
CA ASN A 100 -10.25 -6.09 -5.29
C ASN A 100 -9.49 -5.47 -6.47
N GLU A 101 -9.85 -5.86 -7.68
CA GLU A 101 -9.28 -5.37 -8.94
C GLU A 101 -9.44 -3.85 -9.14
N GLY A 102 -10.44 -3.25 -8.53
CA GLY A 102 -10.71 -1.81 -8.61
C GLY A 102 -9.83 -0.95 -7.71
N PHE A 103 -9.14 -1.54 -6.74
CA PHE A 103 -8.40 -0.77 -5.73
C PHE A 103 -7.21 -0.01 -6.30
N ILE A 104 -6.34 -0.68 -7.07
CA ILE A 104 -5.16 -0.05 -7.70
C ILE A 104 -5.54 1.11 -8.62
N PRO A 105 -6.55 0.96 -9.53
CA PRO A 105 -7.06 2.07 -10.31
C PRO A 105 -7.68 3.21 -9.48
N ALA A 106 -8.49 2.88 -8.45
CA ALA A 106 -9.13 3.88 -7.61
C ALA A 106 -8.11 4.73 -6.83
N MET A 107 -7.01 4.13 -6.41
CA MET A 107 -5.88 4.80 -5.76
C MET A 107 -4.93 5.46 -6.77
N ARG A 108 -5.19 5.32 -8.08
CA ARG A 108 -4.31 5.77 -9.17
C ARG A 108 -2.85 5.34 -8.99
N MET A 109 -2.66 4.14 -8.45
CA MET A 109 -1.33 3.53 -8.34
C MET A 109 -0.85 3.09 -9.71
N HIS A 110 0.43 3.31 -10.00
CA HIS A 110 1.02 2.96 -11.28
C HIS A 110 1.64 1.57 -11.24
N LEU A 111 1.24 0.70 -12.17
CA LEU A 111 1.93 -0.56 -12.43
C LEU A 111 3.22 -0.26 -13.20
N VAL A 112 4.35 -0.74 -12.69
CA VAL A 112 5.67 -0.66 -13.35
C VAL A 112 6.03 -1.96 -14.07
N GLY A 113 5.30 -3.05 -13.79
CA GLY A 113 5.46 -4.33 -14.46
C GLY A 113 4.23 -5.22 -14.30
N GLY A 114 4.01 -6.15 -15.24
CA GLY A 114 2.94 -7.13 -15.17
C GLY A 114 1.53 -6.56 -15.34
N ARG A 115 0.58 -7.09 -14.58
CA ARG A 115 -0.84 -6.76 -14.67
C ARG A 115 -1.49 -6.58 -13.29
N ASN A 116 -2.64 -5.94 -13.28
CA ASN A 116 -3.52 -5.87 -12.11
C ASN A 116 -4.29 -7.19 -11.89
N PHE A 117 -4.94 -7.32 -10.75
CA PHE A 117 -5.95 -8.34 -10.53
C PHE A 117 -7.12 -8.19 -11.50
N THR A 118 -7.83 -9.30 -11.69
CA THR A 118 -9.09 -9.37 -12.43
C THR A 118 -10.16 -9.97 -11.53
N PRO A 119 -11.45 -9.82 -11.83
CA PRO A 119 -12.52 -10.47 -11.06
C PRO A 119 -12.38 -12.00 -10.92
N SER A 120 -11.61 -12.62 -11.84
CA SER A 120 -11.32 -14.06 -11.85
C SER A 120 -9.90 -14.39 -11.42
N SER A 121 -9.19 -13.46 -10.75
CA SER A 121 -7.83 -13.71 -10.27
C SER A 121 -7.78 -14.89 -9.31
N ASN A 122 -6.75 -15.71 -9.49
CA ASN A 122 -6.48 -16.84 -8.61
C ASN A 122 -6.16 -16.31 -7.19
N PRO A 123 -6.69 -16.91 -6.12
CA PRO A 123 -6.30 -16.54 -4.75
C PRO A 123 -4.80 -16.64 -4.47
N LEU A 124 -4.06 -17.40 -5.27
CA LEU A 124 -2.60 -17.52 -5.17
C LEU A 124 -1.84 -16.51 -6.06
N GLU A 125 -2.49 -15.44 -6.51
CA GLU A 125 -1.82 -14.31 -7.16
C GLU A 125 -1.44 -13.24 -6.13
N ALA A 126 -0.34 -12.55 -6.39
CA ALA A 126 0.12 -11.42 -5.60
C ALA A 126 0.58 -10.26 -6.49
N ILE A 127 0.41 -9.03 -6.00
CA ILE A 127 1.05 -7.84 -6.55
C ILE A 127 1.95 -7.27 -5.46
N VAL A 128 3.14 -6.81 -5.82
CA VAL A 128 4.13 -6.27 -4.87
C VAL A 128 4.55 -4.85 -5.28
N ASN A 129 5.15 -4.08 -4.36
CA ASN A 129 5.72 -2.79 -4.72
C ASN A 129 7.22 -2.90 -5.09
N GLU A 130 7.80 -1.83 -5.66
CA GLU A 130 9.20 -1.79 -6.06
C GLU A 130 10.16 -2.03 -4.88
N THR A 131 9.82 -1.55 -3.68
CA THR A 131 10.61 -1.80 -2.47
C THR A 131 10.70 -3.29 -2.14
N TYR A 132 9.60 -4.04 -2.23
CA TYR A 132 9.62 -5.49 -2.05
C TYR A 132 10.56 -6.16 -3.06
N VAL A 133 10.42 -5.80 -4.34
CA VAL A 133 11.23 -6.34 -5.44
C VAL A 133 12.73 -6.06 -5.22
N ARG A 134 13.06 -4.83 -4.83
CA ARG A 134 14.44 -4.40 -4.52
C ARG A 134 15.02 -5.17 -3.33
N MET A 135 14.24 -5.40 -2.28
CA MET A 135 14.68 -6.17 -1.09
C MET A 135 14.92 -7.65 -1.42
N ARG A 136 14.24 -8.20 -2.43
CA ARG A 136 14.50 -9.53 -2.98
C ARG A 136 15.69 -9.56 -3.95
N GLY A 137 16.27 -8.41 -4.30
CA GLY A 137 17.36 -8.31 -5.26
C GLY A 137 16.95 -8.50 -6.72
N TRP A 138 15.66 -8.29 -7.05
CA TRP A 138 15.11 -8.44 -8.38
C TRP A 138 14.89 -7.10 -9.08
N THR A 139 14.72 -7.12 -10.41
CA THR A 139 14.07 -6.04 -11.15
C THR A 139 12.56 -6.29 -11.23
N PRO A 140 11.73 -5.28 -11.55
CA PRO A 140 10.28 -5.47 -11.72
C PRO A 140 9.94 -6.58 -12.73
N GLU A 141 10.68 -6.68 -13.83
CA GLU A 141 10.47 -7.70 -14.86
C GLU A 141 10.85 -9.11 -14.37
N GLN A 142 11.94 -9.20 -13.59
CA GLN A 142 12.38 -10.46 -13.00
C GLN A 142 11.41 -10.97 -11.93
N ALA A 143 10.78 -10.06 -11.19
CA ALA A 143 9.85 -10.44 -10.14
C ALA A 143 8.61 -11.17 -10.66
N LEU A 144 8.19 -10.90 -11.90
CA LEU A 144 6.99 -11.49 -12.48
C LEU A 144 7.15 -13.01 -12.65
N GLY A 145 6.17 -13.75 -12.13
CA GLY A 145 6.15 -15.21 -12.16
C GLY A 145 6.93 -15.87 -11.01
N HIS A 146 7.71 -15.10 -10.22
CA HIS A 146 8.30 -15.66 -9.00
C HIS A 146 7.21 -16.00 -7.98
N GLN A 147 7.47 -17.04 -7.20
CA GLN A 147 6.63 -17.45 -6.09
C GLN A 147 7.16 -16.89 -4.79
N ILE A 148 6.25 -16.47 -3.93
CA ILE A 148 6.52 -15.92 -2.60
C ILE A 148 5.63 -16.61 -1.58
N THR A 149 6.03 -16.60 -0.32
CA THR A 149 5.24 -17.14 0.79
C THR A 149 5.43 -16.31 2.06
N ASP A 150 4.44 -16.33 2.90
CA ASP A 150 4.40 -15.71 4.22
C ASP A 150 4.45 -16.74 5.36
N ASP A 151 4.51 -18.01 5.02
CA ASP A 151 4.50 -19.12 5.96
C ASP A 151 5.67 -20.08 5.69
N SER A 152 6.37 -20.48 6.76
CA SER A 152 7.47 -21.41 6.72
C SER A 152 7.04 -22.89 6.83
N SER A 153 5.75 -23.15 7.03
CA SER A 153 5.20 -24.50 7.23
C SER A 153 5.37 -25.35 5.98
N PRO A 154 5.55 -26.68 6.12
CA PRO A 154 5.52 -27.59 4.99
C PRO A 154 4.16 -27.53 4.27
N GLY A 155 4.17 -27.29 2.96
CA GLY A 155 2.95 -27.15 2.16
C GLY A 155 2.27 -25.78 2.25
N ALA A 156 2.94 -24.79 2.80
CA ALA A 156 2.48 -23.40 2.78
C ALA A 156 2.13 -22.92 1.37
N PRO A 157 1.09 -22.08 1.20
CA PRO A 157 0.72 -21.58 -0.09
C PRO A 157 1.84 -20.75 -0.73
N LEU A 158 2.00 -20.89 -2.02
CA LEU A 158 2.94 -20.10 -2.82
C LEU A 158 2.14 -19.15 -3.70
N TYR A 159 2.39 -17.85 -3.56
CA TYR A 159 1.72 -16.79 -4.30
C TYR A 159 2.58 -16.36 -5.47
N THR A 160 2.01 -16.36 -6.66
CA THR A 160 2.71 -15.95 -7.88
C THR A 160 2.62 -14.44 -8.07
N ILE A 161 3.74 -13.75 -8.19
CA ILE A 161 3.77 -12.32 -8.49
C ILE A 161 3.28 -12.10 -9.94
N VAL A 162 2.14 -11.41 -10.08
CA VAL A 162 1.53 -11.08 -11.36
C VAL A 162 1.69 -9.62 -11.76
N GLY A 163 2.05 -8.76 -10.81
CA GLY A 163 2.25 -7.34 -11.05
C GLY A 163 3.18 -6.70 -10.04
N VAL A 164 3.78 -5.60 -10.46
CA VAL A 164 4.60 -4.73 -9.60
C VAL A 164 4.06 -3.31 -9.69
N VAL A 165 3.74 -2.71 -8.56
CA VAL A 165 3.32 -1.30 -8.47
C VAL A 165 4.50 -0.42 -8.08
N LYS A 166 4.46 0.83 -8.54
CA LYS A 166 5.40 1.85 -8.09
C LYS A 166 5.31 2.03 -6.58
N ASP A 167 6.43 2.36 -5.97
CA ASP A 167 6.50 2.64 -4.54
C ASP A 167 5.52 3.76 -4.14
N PHE A 168 4.82 3.57 -3.03
CA PHE A 168 3.96 4.55 -2.41
C PHE A 168 4.12 4.49 -0.89
N ARG A 169 3.75 5.58 -0.20
CA ARG A 169 3.89 5.66 1.24
C ARG A 169 2.66 5.12 1.95
N THR A 170 2.89 4.27 2.94
CA THR A 170 1.84 3.69 3.79
C THR A 170 1.70 4.41 5.12
N VAL A 171 2.74 5.14 5.52
CA VAL A 171 2.78 5.90 6.77
C VAL A 171 3.36 7.28 6.49
N VAL A 172 2.62 8.30 6.89
CA VAL A 172 3.02 9.71 6.70
C VAL A 172 4.28 10.08 7.49
N ALA A 173 4.47 9.46 8.66
CA ALA A 173 5.45 9.90 9.64
C ALA A 173 6.89 9.43 9.41
N THR A 174 7.10 8.26 8.81
CA THR A 174 8.44 7.65 8.75
C THR A 174 9.24 8.01 7.52
N GLY A 175 8.60 8.48 6.45
CA GLY A 175 9.28 8.82 5.20
C GLY A 175 9.88 7.65 4.41
N GLU A 176 9.96 6.47 5.00
CA GLU A 176 10.42 5.26 4.36
C GLU A 176 9.26 4.52 3.69
N VAL A 177 9.55 3.95 2.52
CA VAL A 177 8.61 3.10 1.81
C VAL A 177 8.81 1.67 2.30
N GLU A 178 7.75 1.06 2.83
CA GLU A 178 7.78 -0.31 3.31
C GLU A 178 7.51 -1.30 2.15
N PRO A 179 8.05 -2.52 2.21
CA PRO A 179 7.69 -3.57 1.26
C PRO A 179 6.23 -3.99 1.49
N ILE A 180 5.46 -4.09 0.40
CA ILE A 180 4.02 -4.41 0.44
C ILE A 180 3.70 -5.55 -0.51
N VAL A 181 2.80 -6.41 -0.06
CA VAL A 181 2.18 -7.48 -0.86
C VAL A 181 0.68 -7.28 -0.85
N PHE A 182 0.10 -7.19 -2.03
CA PHE A 182 -1.36 -7.19 -2.24
C PHE A 182 -1.82 -8.60 -2.59
N HIS A 183 -2.96 -8.99 -2.03
CA HIS A 183 -3.66 -10.22 -2.39
C HIS A 183 -5.09 -9.91 -2.82
N PRO A 184 -5.66 -10.69 -3.75
CA PRO A 184 -7.05 -10.53 -4.13
C PRO A 184 -7.99 -10.97 -3.01
N PHE A 185 -9.22 -10.45 -2.97
CA PHE A 185 -10.23 -10.88 -2.00
C PHE A 185 -10.60 -12.36 -2.09
N SER A 186 -10.36 -13.00 -3.24
CA SER A 186 -10.51 -14.44 -3.41
C SER A 186 -9.53 -15.27 -2.56
N TYR A 187 -8.57 -14.62 -1.88
CA TYR A 187 -7.67 -15.24 -0.90
C TYR A 187 -8.40 -15.91 0.27
N PHE A 188 -9.55 -15.38 0.68
CA PHE A 188 -10.45 -15.97 1.67
C PHE A 188 -11.64 -16.65 1.00
#